data_d2ed22bddb78e43d574f77f65e146302
#
_entry.id   d2ed22bddb78e43d574f77f65e146302
#
_cell.length_a   1.000
_cell.length_b   1.000
_cell.length_c   1.000
_cell.angle_alpha   90.00
_cell.angle_beta   90.00
_cell.angle_gamma   90.00
#
_symmetry.space_group_name_H-M   'P 1'
#
loop_
_entity.id
_entity.type
_entity.pdbx_description
1 polymer ?
#
loop_
_entity_poly.entity_id
_entity_poly.type
_entity_poly.pdbx_seq_one_letter_code
_entity_poly.pdbx_strand_id
1 'polypeptide(L)'
;VPSLINWEETLGFRYQGSKEIHDDILIDRVLETLKNPLVSIQQLKNKWIFQIGIIDDSEIDHWSAYKCLYGELKYKGQQYCINGGEWFRIEPDYVKRINNQYSATVVSSFEFPPYEKDEQGEGAYNERVCNEDSDSRILMDQRFIMHGGANSKFELCDILVRDGLFIHVKRYSGSATLSHLFNQGLTTAE
;
A
#
# COMPACT_ATOMS: atom_id res chain seq x y z
N VAL A 1 -4.51 -7.11 -5.73
CA VAL A 1 -3.17 -7.26 -5.12
C VAL A 1 -3.28 -8.36 -4.07
N PRO A 2 -2.39 -9.36 -4.04
CA PRO A 2 -2.37 -10.37 -2.98
C PRO A 2 -2.24 -9.70 -1.61
N SER A 3 -2.83 -10.27 -0.62
CA SER A 3 -3.10 -9.62 0.66
C SER A 3 -1.87 -9.29 1.52
N LEU A 4 -0.69 -9.76 1.17
CA LEU A 4 0.51 -9.54 1.97
C LEU A 4 1.73 -9.39 1.04
N ILE A 5 2.03 -8.15 0.66
CA ILE A 5 3.30 -7.80 0.02
C ILE A 5 4.17 -7.15 1.08
N ASN A 6 5.34 -7.73 1.32
CA ASN A 6 6.37 -7.06 2.11
C ASN A 6 7.06 -6.01 1.22
N TRP A 7 6.62 -4.77 1.33
CA TRP A 7 7.13 -3.66 0.52
C TRP A 7 8.57 -3.29 0.85
N GLU A 8 9.05 -3.58 2.06
CA GLU A 8 10.43 -3.31 2.45
C GLU A 8 11.44 -4.23 1.76
N GLU A 9 11.01 -5.41 1.32
CA GLU A 9 11.82 -6.37 0.59
C GLU A 9 11.57 -6.36 -0.92
N THR A 10 10.59 -5.56 -1.40
CA THR A 10 10.13 -5.55 -2.78
C THR A 10 10.79 -4.46 -3.60
N LEU A 11 11.59 -4.84 -4.61
CA LEU A 11 12.08 -3.93 -5.64
C LEU A 11 10.95 -3.52 -6.60
N GLY A 12 10.04 -4.45 -6.93
CA GLY A 12 8.93 -4.24 -7.83
C GLY A 12 8.36 -5.54 -8.39
N PHE A 13 7.64 -5.43 -9.51
CA PHE A 13 6.91 -6.54 -10.12
C PHE A 13 7.30 -6.73 -11.57
N ARG A 14 7.52 -7.98 -11.97
CA ARG A 14 7.81 -8.36 -13.34
C ARG A 14 6.69 -9.22 -13.89
N TYR A 15 6.23 -8.89 -15.09
CA TYR A 15 5.18 -9.66 -15.77
C TYR A 15 5.79 -10.76 -16.63
N GLN A 16 5.16 -11.93 -16.66
CA GLN A 16 5.60 -13.05 -17.48
C GLN A 16 5.78 -12.61 -18.96
N GLY A 17 6.99 -12.85 -19.50
CA GLY A 17 7.34 -12.46 -20.87
C GLY A 17 7.87 -11.02 -21.01
N SER A 18 7.97 -10.27 -19.93
CA SER A 18 8.68 -8.99 -19.84
C SER A 18 9.96 -9.14 -19.02
N LYS A 19 10.95 -8.27 -19.29
CA LYS A 19 12.14 -8.12 -18.46
C LYS A 19 12.07 -6.88 -17.57
N GLU A 20 11.10 -6.01 -17.81
CA GLU A 20 10.93 -4.76 -17.07
C GLU A 20 10.35 -5.04 -15.68
N ILE A 21 10.86 -4.33 -14.67
CA ILE A 21 10.35 -4.31 -13.30
C ILE A 21 9.56 -3.01 -13.15
N HIS A 22 8.37 -3.10 -12.60
CA HIS A 22 7.44 -2.00 -12.38
C HIS A 22 7.15 -1.84 -10.89
N ASP A 23 6.91 -0.62 -10.46
CA ASP A 23 6.69 -0.29 -9.04
C ASP A 23 5.34 -0.80 -8.50
N ASP A 24 4.37 -1.08 -9.40
CA ASP A 24 3.02 -1.52 -9.00
C ASP A 24 2.44 -2.55 -9.98
N ILE A 25 1.40 -3.26 -9.53
CA ILE A 25 0.65 -4.24 -10.34
C ILE A 25 -0.51 -3.51 -11.01
N LEU A 26 -0.36 -3.23 -12.30
CA LEU A 26 -1.35 -2.54 -13.13
C LEU A 26 -1.97 -3.49 -14.15
N ILE A 27 -3.31 -3.44 -14.27
CA ILE A 27 -4.05 -4.27 -15.24
C ILE A 27 -3.63 -3.98 -16.69
N ASP A 28 -3.35 -2.73 -17.01
CA ASP A 28 -2.94 -2.33 -18.36
C ASP A 28 -1.64 -3.02 -18.78
N ARG A 29 -0.69 -3.18 -17.87
CA ARG A 29 0.56 -3.90 -18.13
C ARG A 29 0.33 -5.39 -18.38
N VAL A 30 -0.62 -6.00 -17.67
CA VAL A 30 -1.03 -7.38 -17.94
C VAL A 30 -1.62 -7.49 -19.35
N LEU A 31 -2.51 -6.58 -19.72
CA LEU A 31 -3.18 -6.56 -21.03
C LEU A 31 -2.20 -6.38 -22.18
N GLU A 32 -1.20 -5.50 -22.05
CA GLU A 32 -0.12 -5.30 -23.03
C GLU A 32 0.63 -6.61 -23.33
N THR A 33 0.82 -7.47 -22.34
CA THR A 33 1.51 -8.75 -22.51
C THR A 33 0.66 -9.85 -23.14
N LEU A 34 -0.67 -9.70 -23.21
CA LEU A 34 -1.59 -10.75 -23.67
C LEU A 34 -1.85 -10.75 -25.18
N LYS A 35 -1.39 -9.76 -25.94
CA LYS A 35 -1.47 -9.68 -27.43
C LYS A 35 -2.87 -9.93 -28.03
N ASN A 36 -3.92 -10.00 -27.22
CA ASN A 36 -5.29 -10.27 -27.67
C ASN A 36 -6.26 -9.28 -27.02
N PRO A 37 -7.08 -8.55 -27.79
CA PRO A 37 -8.04 -7.59 -27.24
C PRO A 37 -9.19 -8.24 -26.43
N LEU A 38 -9.46 -9.53 -26.65
CA LEU A 38 -10.48 -10.29 -25.91
C LEU A 38 -9.81 -11.21 -24.90
N VAL A 39 -9.65 -10.71 -23.68
CA VAL A 39 -9.01 -11.45 -22.60
C VAL A 39 -9.99 -12.42 -21.96
N SER A 40 -9.64 -13.70 -21.91
CA SER A 40 -10.40 -14.71 -21.18
C SER A 40 -9.89 -14.87 -19.74
N ILE A 41 -10.76 -15.33 -18.84
CA ILE A 41 -10.39 -15.69 -17.46
C ILE A 41 -9.23 -16.70 -17.45
N GLN A 42 -9.24 -17.67 -18.39
CA GLN A 42 -8.19 -18.68 -18.45
C GLN A 42 -6.81 -18.07 -18.80
N GLN A 43 -6.77 -17.07 -19.66
CA GLN A 43 -5.52 -16.35 -19.96
C GLN A 43 -5.00 -15.61 -18.74
N LEU A 44 -5.86 -14.95 -17.96
CA LEU A 44 -5.46 -14.29 -16.71
C LEU A 44 -4.99 -15.30 -15.64
N LYS A 45 -5.61 -16.48 -15.57
CA LYS A 45 -5.17 -17.55 -14.67
C LYS A 45 -3.81 -18.14 -15.02
N ASN A 46 -3.45 -18.12 -16.30
CA ASN A 46 -2.19 -18.67 -16.81
C ASN A 46 -1.09 -17.60 -16.98
N LYS A 47 -1.40 -16.33 -16.72
CA LYS A 47 -0.44 -15.24 -16.78
C LYS A 47 0.13 -14.95 -15.40
N TRP A 48 1.45 -14.99 -15.28
CA TRP A 48 2.14 -14.83 -14.00
C TRP A 48 2.71 -13.43 -13.81
N ILE A 49 2.67 -12.97 -12.57
CA ILE A 49 3.29 -11.75 -12.07
C ILE A 49 4.23 -12.18 -10.96
N PHE A 50 5.49 -11.75 -11.04
CA PHE A 50 6.57 -12.11 -10.14
C PHE A 50 6.92 -10.91 -9.26
N GLN A 51 6.99 -11.11 -7.97
CA GLN A 51 7.52 -10.14 -7.02
C GLN A 51 9.04 -10.28 -6.98
N ILE A 52 9.75 -9.18 -7.17
CA ILE A 52 11.21 -9.13 -7.26
C ILE A 52 11.76 -8.49 -5.98
N GLY A 53 12.74 -9.12 -5.39
CA GLY A 53 13.39 -8.66 -4.17
C GLY A 53 14.46 -7.60 -4.40
N ILE A 54 14.71 -6.76 -3.40
CA ILE A 54 15.68 -5.67 -3.45
C ILE A 54 17.13 -6.20 -3.43
N ILE A 55 17.40 -7.33 -2.75
CA ILE A 55 18.77 -7.72 -2.41
C ILE A 55 19.54 -8.24 -3.62
N ASP A 56 18.91 -9.04 -4.49
CA ASP A 56 19.58 -9.76 -5.58
C ASP A 56 18.75 -9.86 -6.85
N ASP A 57 17.73 -9.05 -6.98
CA ASP A 57 16.74 -9.08 -8.07
C ASP A 57 16.09 -10.46 -8.26
N SER A 58 16.10 -11.30 -7.21
CA SER A 58 15.49 -12.62 -7.24
C SER A 58 13.97 -12.58 -7.13
N GLU A 59 13.32 -13.62 -7.61
CA GLU A 59 11.90 -13.83 -7.38
C GLU A 59 11.68 -14.26 -5.92
N ILE A 60 10.90 -13.47 -5.15
CA ILE A 60 10.52 -13.80 -3.78
C ILE A 60 9.12 -14.40 -3.69
N ASP A 61 8.21 -14.04 -4.60
CA ASP A 61 6.88 -14.64 -4.71
C ASP A 61 6.31 -14.46 -6.13
N HIS A 62 5.20 -15.13 -6.44
CA HIS A 62 4.49 -14.98 -7.70
C HIS A 62 3.01 -15.33 -7.62
N TRP A 63 2.21 -14.69 -8.45
CA TRP A 63 0.76 -14.91 -8.52
C TRP A 63 0.27 -14.90 -9.95
N SER A 64 -0.85 -15.57 -10.21
CA SER A 64 -1.55 -15.38 -11.49
C SER A 64 -2.15 -13.97 -11.54
N ALA A 65 -2.20 -13.39 -12.75
CA ALA A 65 -2.84 -12.10 -12.96
C ALA A 65 -4.30 -12.09 -12.48
N TYR A 66 -5.01 -13.22 -12.62
CA TYR A 66 -6.37 -13.39 -12.09
C TYR A 66 -6.43 -13.23 -10.56
N LYS A 67 -5.43 -13.75 -9.84
CA LYS A 67 -5.35 -13.64 -8.38
C LYS A 67 -5.04 -12.22 -7.91
N CYS A 68 -4.40 -11.42 -8.77
CA CYS A 68 -4.09 -10.02 -8.51
C CYS A 68 -5.24 -9.06 -8.87
N LEU A 69 -6.34 -9.55 -9.47
CA LEU A 69 -7.48 -8.70 -9.79
C LEU A 69 -8.19 -8.23 -8.51
N TYR A 70 -8.46 -6.94 -8.50
CA TYR A 70 -9.45 -6.32 -7.65
C TYR A 70 -10.46 -5.57 -8.52
N GLY A 71 -11.72 -5.69 -8.21
CA GLY A 71 -12.77 -4.96 -8.92
C GLY A 71 -14.14 -5.24 -8.35
N GLU A 72 -15.08 -4.38 -8.69
CA GLU A 72 -16.46 -4.47 -8.25
C GLU A 72 -17.39 -4.48 -9.46
N LEU A 73 -18.49 -5.21 -9.34
CA LEU A 73 -19.55 -5.20 -10.34
C LEU A 73 -20.92 -5.37 -9.70
N LYS A 74 -21.93 -4.84 -10.36
CA LYS A 74 -23.33 -5.06 -10.01
C LYS A 74 -23.93 -6.11 -10.96
N TYR A 75 -24.42 -7.20 -10.39
CA TYR A 75 -25.06 -8.27 -11.16
C TYR A 75 -26.39 -8.68 -10.53
N LYS A 76 -27.46 -8.70 -11.31
CA LYS A 76 -28.83 -9.03 -10.87
C LYS A 76 -29.25 -8.25 -9.61
N GLY A 77 -28.90 -6.96 -9.55
CA GLY A 77 -29.25 -6.09 -8.45
C GLY A 77 -28.39 -6.25 -7.18
N GLN A 78 -27.43 -7.17 -7.17
CA GLN A 78 -26.51 -7.39 -6.06
C GLN A 78 -25.11 -6.89 -6.39
N GLN A 79 -24.38 -6.44 -5.37
CA GLN A 79 -23.00 -5.97 -5.48
C GLN A 79 -22.04 -7.15 -5.23
N TYR A 80 -21.04 -7.29 -6.08
CA TYR A 80 -19.98 -8.28 -5.97
C TYR A 80 -18.62 -7.60 -6.07
N CYS A 81 -17.62 -8.18 -5.40
CA CYS A 81 -16.22 -7.84 -5.62
C CYS A 81 -15.40 -9.10 -5.90
N ILE A 82 -14.33 -8.93 -6.68
CA ILE A 82 -13.27 -9.93 -6.82
C ILE A 82 -12.06 -9.47 -6.02
N ASN A 83 -11.50 -10.37 -5.21
CA ASN A 83 -10.26 -10.17 -4.48
C ASN A 83 -9.55 -11.51 -4.27
N GLY A 84 -8.24 -11.55 -4.46
CA GLY A 84 -7.45 -12.79 -4.31
C GLY A 84 -7.85 -13.93 -5.26
N GLY A 85 -8.55 -13.61 -6.37
CA GLY A 85 -9.08 -14.58 -7.32
C GLY A 85 -10.43 -15.20 -6.93
N GLU A 86 -11.05 -14.72 -5.88
CA GLU A 86 -12.36 -15.17 -5.39
C GLU A 86 -13.42 -14.08 -5.52
N TRP A 87 -14.68 -14.49 -5.76
CA TRP A 87 -15.82 -13.59 -5.85
C TRP A 87 -16.59 -13.58 -4.53
N PHE A 88 -16.83 -12.39 -4.02
CA PHE A 88 -17.59 -12.16 -2.80
C PHE A 88 -18.85 -11.36 -3.13
N ARG A 89 -19.97 -11.76 -2.58
CA ARG A 89 -21.18 -10.94 -2.57
C ARG A 89 -21.10 -9.97 -1.40
N ILE A 90 -21.25 -8.68 -1.69
CA ILE A 90 -21.22 -7.64 -0.68
C ILE A 90 -22.66 -7.45 -0.14
N GLU A 91 -22.82 -7.65 1.16
CA GLU A 91 -24.10 -7.39 1.82
C GLU A 91 -24.36 -5.87 1.91
N PRO A 92 -25.57 -5.38 1.53
CA PRO A 92 -25.87 -3.95 1.54
C PRO A 92 -25.65 -3.28 2.90
N ASP A 93 -25.99 -3.96 3.97
CA ASP A 93 -25.81 -3.44 5.33
C ASP A 93 -24.33 -3.32 5.72
N TYR A 94 -23.47 -4.18 5.18
CA TYR A 94 -22.03 -4.09 5.39
C TYR A 94 -21.46 -2.79 4.79
N VAL A 95 -21.80 -2.47 3.55
CA VAL A 95 -21.36 -1.24 2.89
C VAL A 95 -21.82 0.00 3.66
N LYS A 96 -23.09 0.01 4.09
CA LYS A 96 -23.65 1.10 4.89
C LYS A 96 -22.90 1.25 6.23
N ARG A 97 -22.62 0.14 6.90
CA ARG A 97 -21.86 0.13 8.17
C ARG A 97 -20.46 0.69 7.99
N ILE A 98 -19.73 0.25 6.98
CA ILE A 98 -18.37 0.74 6.69
C ILE A 98 -18.39 2.24 6.35
N ASN A 99 -19.33 2.68 5.50
CA ASN A 99 -19.47 4.10 5.18
C ASN A 99 -19.79 4.95 6.42
N ASN A 100 -20.64 4.46 7.32
CA ASN A 100 -20.96 5.16 8.56
C ASN A 100 -19.70 5.23 9.47
N GLN A 101 -18.96 4.15 9.60
CA GLN A 101 -17.70 4.13 10.38
C GLN A 101 -16.68 5.10 9.78
N TYR A 102 -16.47 5.06 8.46
CA TYR A 102 -15.57 5.97 7.77
C TYR A 102 -15.97 7.44 7.97
N SER A 103 -17.28 7.76 7.82
CA SER A 103 -17.80 9.12 8.02
C SER A 103 -17.72 9.58 9.48
N ALA A 104 -17.69 8.66 10.43
CA ALA A 104 -17.52 8.94 11.85
C ALA A 104 -16.06 9.05 12.28
N THR A 105 -15.12 8.72 11.39
CA THR A 105 -13.68 8.86 11.68
C THR A 105 -13.35 10.33 11.91
N VAL A 106 -12.76 10.61 13.06
CA VAL A 106 -12.36 11.96 13.43
C VAL A 106 -11.19 12.40 12.57
N VAL A 107 -11.37 13.47 11.81
CA VAL A 107 -10.27 14.15 11.14
C VAL A 107 -9.49 14.93 12.18
N SER A 108 -8.18 14.70 12.27
CA SER A 108 -7.32 15.46 13.18
C SER A 108 -7.38 16.96 12.84
N SER A 109 -7.48 17.80 13.87
CA SER A 109 -7.33 19.25 13.71
C SER A 109 -5.86 19.69 13.63
N PHE A 110 -4.94 18.75 13.70
CA PHE A 110 -3.52 19.04 13.58
C PHE A 110 -3.17 19.39 12.13
N GLU A 111 -2.64 20.58 11.90
CA GLU A 111 -2.27 21.05 10.58
C GLU A 111 -0.77 20.88 10.36
N PHE A 112 -0.43 20.29 9.23
CA PHE A 112 0.95 20.18 8.76
C PHE A 112 1.22 21.19 7.65
N PRO A 113 2.44 21.74 7.56
CA PRO A 113 2.81 22.59 6.44
C PRO A 113 2.75 21.78 5.13
N PRO A 114 2.44 22.44 4.00
CA PRO A 114 2.40 21.76 2.71
C PRO A 114 3.79 21.26 2.32
N TYR A 115 3.82 20.20 1.52
CA TYR A 115 5.05 19.71 0.88
C TYR A 115 5.58 20.74 -0.13
N GLU A 116 6.87 21.08 -0.04
CA GLU A 116 7.52 22.04 -0.94
C GLU A 116 8.11 21.32 -2.16
N LYS A 117 8.12 22.02 -3.32
CA LYS A 117 8.51 21.41 -4.60
C LYS A 117 9.99 21.02 -4.68
N ASP A 118 10.84 21.65 -3.89
CA ASP A 118 12.28 21.44 -3.81
C ASP A 118 12.69 20.41 -2.74
N GLU A 119 11.75 19.92 -1.96
CA GLU A 119 12.01 18.85 -1.00
C GLU A 119 12.37 17.52 -1.68
N GLN A 120 13.46 16.92 -1.24
CA GLN A 120 13.95 15.66 -1.78
C GLN A 120 13.38 14.45 -1.00
N GLY A 121 12.05 14.24 -1.15
CA GLY A 121 11.38 13.09 -0.56
C GLY A 121 10.79 13.32 0.82
N GLU A 122 10.24 12.25 1.39
CA GLU A 122 9.51 12.25 2.66
C GLU A 122 10.41 12.63 3.84
N GLY A 123 11.65 12.10 3.88
CA GLY A 123 12.59 12.38 4.97
C GLY A 123 12.94 13.86 5.09
N ALA A 124 13.17 14.57 3.97
CA ALA A 124 13.44 16.02 3.98
C ALA A 124 12.23 16.82 4.50
N TYR A 125 11.02 16.41 4.12
CA TYR A 125 9.78 16.98 4.64
C TYR A 125 9.67 16.75 6.16
N ASN A 126 9.86 15.51 6.63
CA ASN A 126 9.77 15.14 8.04
C ASN A 126 10.75 15.94 8.89
N GLU A 127 11.99 16.09 8.41
CA GLU A 127 13.04 16.86 9.07
C GLU A 127 12.65 18.35 9.17
N ARG A 128 12.19 18.97 8.08
CA ARG A 128 11.73 20.36 8.08
C ARG A 128 10.58 20.58 9.05
N VAL A 129 9.56 19.74 8.99
CA VAL A 129 8.37 19.83 9.85
C VAL A 129 8.74 19.74 11.34
N CYS A 130 9.70 18.87 11.69
CA CYS A 130 10.19 18.78 13.06
C CYS A 130 11.03 20.00 13.45
N ASN A 131 11.84 20.55 12.56
CA ASN A 131 12.68 21.72 12.84
C ASN A 131 11.85 23.01 13.01
N GLU A 132 10.71 23.14 12.32
CA GLU A 132 9.81 24.28 12.48
C GLU A 132 9.17 24.36 13.88
N ASP A 133 9.05 23.23 14.58
CA ASP A 133 8.46 23.16 15.92
C ASP A 133 9.12 22.03 16.74
N SER A 134 10.40 22.21 17.04
CA SER A 134 11.20 21.22 17.77
C SER A 134 10.79 21.04 19.23
N ASP A 135 10.01 21.96 19.78
CA ASP A 135 9.50 21.85 21.16
C ASP A 135 8.35 20.85 21.27
N SER A 136 7.54 20.68 20.22
CA SER A 136 6.40 19.77 20.22
C SER A 136 6.57 18.53 19.35
N ARG A 137 7.50 18.55 18.38
CA ARG A 137 7.68 17.48 17.38
C ARG A 137 9.05 16.84 17.50
N ILE A 138 9.07 15.52 17.40
CA ILE A 138 10.29 14.71 17.44
C ILE A 138 10.37 13.91 16.16
N LEU A 139 11.48 14.03 15.43
CA LEU A 139 11.75 13.23 14.24
C LEU A 139 12.01 11.78 14.65
N MET A 140 11.17 10.86 14.17
CA MET A 140 11.26 9.42 14.40
C MET A 140 11.54 8.62 13.14
N ASP A 141 11.50 9.25 11.97
CA ASP A 141 11.84 8.66 10.67
C ASP A 141 13.18 7.92 10.74
N GLN A 142 13.20 6.66 10.28
CA GLN A 142 14.34 5.73 10.35
C GLN A 142 14.84 5.40 11.77
N ARG A 143 14.08 5.70 12.82
CA ARG A 143 14.37 5.29 14.19
C ARG A 143 13.62 4.02 14.54
N PHE A 144 14.36 2.92 14.54
CA PHE A 144 13.79 1.62 14.81
C PHE A 144 13.74 1.27 16.28
N ILE A 145 12.62 0.72 16.71
CA ILE A 145 12.44 0.12 18.03
C ILE A 145 12.67 -1.39 17.91
N MET A 146 13.45 -1.96 18.82
CA MET A 146 13.70 -3.40 18.90
C MET A 146 12.72 -4.03 19.88
N HIS A 147 11.87 -4.94 19.44
CA HIS A 147 10.93 -5.65 20.30
C HIS A 147 11.20 -7.16 20.30
N GLY A 148 12.04 -7.61 21.23
CA GLY A 148 12.12 -9.02 21.62
C GLY A 148 12.90 -9.99 20.73
N GLY A 149 13.71 -9.54 19.77
CA GLY A 149 14.55 -10.45 18.97
C GLY A 149 15.39 -9.75 17.88
N ALA A 150 16.36 -10.45 17.31
CA ALA A 150 17.32 -9.88 16.35
C ALA A 150 16.67 -9.31 15.04
N ASN A 151 15.43 -9.74 14.71
CA ASN A 151 14.73 -9.34 13.49
C ASN A 151 13.40 -8.63 13.78
N SER A 152 13.17 -8.15 15.02
CA SER A 152 11.92 -7.50 15.45
C SER A 152 12.03 -5.98 15.49
N LYS A 153 12.74 -5.41 14.52
CA LYS A 153 12.85 -3.95 14.44
C LYS A 153 11.66 -3.39 13.67
N PHE A 154 10.97 -2.40 14.23
CA PHE A 154 9.92 -1.68 13.55
C PHE A 154 10.07 -0.16 13.77
N GLU A 155 9.56 0.59 12.84
CA GLU A 155 9.48 2.05 12.90
C GLU A 155 8.15 2.45 13.54
N LEU A 156 8.22 3.20 14.65
CA LEU A 156 7.03 3.58 15.39
C LEU A 156 6.17 4.59 14.62
N CYS A 157 6.80 5.62 14.07
CA CYS A 157 6.17 6.67 13.26
C CYS A 157 7.27 7.52 12.60
N ASP A 158 6.91 8.37 11.67
CA ASP A 158 7.84 9.33 11.06
C ASP A 158 8.04 10.56 11.97
N ILE A 159 6.95 11.07 12.54
CA ILE A 159 6.95 12.21 13.46
C ILE A 159 6.14 11.86 14.72
N LEU A 160 6.75 12.04 15.88
CA LEU A 160 6.06 11.94 17.17
C LEU A 160 5.75 13.33 17.68
N VAL A 161 4.47 13.62 17.91
CA VAL A 161 4.04 14.82 18.65
C VAL A 161 4.05 14.52 20.15
N ARG A 162 4.58 15.43 20.97
CA ARG A 162 4.79 15.20 22.42
C ARG A 162 3.51 14.87 23.20
N ASP A 163 2.35 15.24 22.67
CA ASP A 163 1.04 14.86 23.21
C ASP A 163 0.65 13.39 22.95
N GLY A 164 1.57 12.59 22.40
CA GLY A 164 1.39 11.16 22.15
C GLY A 164 0.73 10.85 20.81
N LEU A 165 0.74 11.78 19.86
CA LEU A 165 0.21 11.55 18.51
C LEU A 165 1.33 11.01 17.61
N PHE A 166 1.10 9.83 17.02
CA PHE A 166 1.98 9.21 16.03
C PHE A 166 1.55 9.63 14.63
N ILE A 167 2.48 10.19 13.86
CA ILE A 167 2.23 10.66 12.50
C ILE A 167 3.05 9.83 11.53
N HIS A 168 2.36 9.21 10.58
CA HIS A 168 2.96 8.56 9.43
C HIS A 168 2.79 9.46 8.20
N VAL A 169 3.88 9.70 7.51
CA VAL A 169 3.94 10.58 6.34
C VAL A 169 4.20 9.74 5.10
N LYS A 170 3.38 9.91 4.07
CA LYS A 170 3.60 9.24 2.80
C LYS A 170 3.24 10.14 1.63
N ARG A 171 4.15 10.28 0.69
CA ARG A 171 3.86 10.99 -0.55
C ARG A 171 2.87 10.15 -1.37
N TYR A 172 1.73 10.73 -1.69
CA TYR A 172 0.76 10.07 -2.53
C TYR A 172 1.32 9.85 -3.94
N SER A 173 1.49 8.61 -4.35
CA SER A 173 1.89 8.22 -5.70
C SER A 173 0.99 7.14 -6.30
N GLY A 174 0.17 6.46 -5.47
CA GLY A 174 -0.72 5.40 -5.91
C GLY A 174 -1.30 4.59 -4.75
N SER A 175 -2.11 3.58 -5.06
CA SER A 175 -2.77 2.72 -4.07
C SER A 175 -1.79 1.90 -3.23
N ALA A 176 -0.66 1.52 -3.80
CA ALA A 176 0.38 0.77 -3.11
C ALA A 176 0.98 1.56 -1.94
N THR A 177 1.33 2.84 -2.19
CA THR A 177 1.88 3.72 -1.15
C THR A 177 0.90 3.99 -0.02
N LEU A 178 -0.40 4.14 -0.34
CA LEU A 178 -1.44 4.28 0.68
C LEU A 178 -1.64 3.00 1.49
N SER A 179 -1.58 1.82 0.86
CA SER A 179 -1.68 0.54 1.56
C SER A 179 -0.54 0.37 2.56
N HIS A 180 0.68 0.77 2.18
CA HIS A 180 1.83 0.76 3.09
C HIS A 180 1.60 1.70 4.28
N LEU A 181 1.16 2.94 4.03
CA LEU A 181 0.85 3.91 5.09
C LEU A 181 -0.19 3.38 6.08
N PHE A 182 -1.27 2.79 5.60
CA PHE A 182 -2.31 2.23 6.47
C PHE A 182 -1.82 1.03 7.28
N ASN A 183 -0.96 0.19 6.71
CA ASN A 183 -0.35 -0.93 7.44
C ASN A 183 0.60 -0.45 8.53
N GLN A 184 1.41 0.58 8.27
CA GLN A 184 2.25 1.20 9.31
C GLN A 184 1.38 1.73 10.47
N GLY A 185 0.34 2.51 10.17
CA GLY A 185 -0.57 3.04 11.18
C GLY A 185 -1.28 1.95 11.98
N LEU A 186 -1.67 0.85 11.35
CA LEU A 186 -2.27 -0.29 12.05
C LEU A 186 -1.27 -0.96 13.00
N THR A 187 -0.04 -1.23 12.53
CA THR A 187 1.01 -1.88 13.34
C THR A 187 1.38 -1.07 14.57
N THR A 188 1.34 0.26 14.48
CA THR A 188 1.69 1.14 15.61
C THR A 188 0.52 1.39 16.57
N ALA A 189 -0.71 1.05 16.17
CA ALA A 189 -1.90 1.16 17.02
C ALA A 189 -2.15 -0.09 17.88
N GLU A 190 -1.51 -1.22 17.59
CA GLU A 190 -1.57 -2.49 18.33
C GLU A 190 -0.49 -2.55 19.41
#